data_36498ca71c8c2984464326b4f2fe14c9
#
_entry.id   36498ca71c8c2984464326b4f2fe14c9
#
_cell.length_a   1.000
_cell.length_b   1.000
_cell.length_c   1.000
_cell.angle_alpha   90.00
_cell.angle_beta   90.00
_cell.angle_gamma   90.00
#
_symmetry.space_group_name_H-M   'P 1'
#
loop_
_entity.id
_entity.type
_entity.pdbx_description
1 polymer ?
#
loop_
_entity_poly.entity_id
_entity_poly.type
_entity_poly.pdbx_seq_one_letter_code
_entity_poly.pdbx_strand_id
1 'polypeptide(L)'
;MGTIEQFTGLILLSGVDKPGITQELFSALAPFSIAIIDIEQVVISNRLILTVLIALNPAHEKAIEDDLQACAARLDVDIATLYAQTNISSISTKAGLLHVVVLTTKLLPEAVANVAGAIADADGNIEGVTRTASAPVTAIEFLVSGAKQEALSASLSVVAATHGIDIAIQPSGNLRFGKKLIQLDVDSTLIEQEVIDLLAAKAGKGHLVQEITESAMRGELDFEQSLRARVLLLKGLPESVIKEVQGEITLTPGAKTLVQTLHRLGHVVAVVSGGFTDVISPLMNELQITSFRANKLGIENGELTGEVVGLIIDRAAKAQALHDFAAEESIDISQTVAIGDGANDLDMIAAAGLGIAFNAKPAVKAAADSSVSAPYLDSVLYLLGIPREAIDFDLR
;
A
#
# COMPACT_ATOMS: atom_id res chain seq x y z
N MET A 1 16.96 -27.46 -21.83
CA MET A 1 17.38 -26.33 -22.68
C MET A 1 18.87 -26.17 -22.45
N GLY A 2 19.71 -26.17 -23.51
CA GLY A 2 21.17 -26.07 -23.33
C GLY A 2 21.53 -24.65 -22.88
N THR A 3 22.52 -24.57 -22.04
CA THR A 3 23.16 -23.33 -21.61
C THR A 3 23.81 -22.65 -22.82
N ILE A 4 23.35 -21.44 -23.14
CA ILE A 4 23.97 -20.63 -24.22
C ILE A 4 24.99 -19.72 -23.50
N GLU A 5 26.27 -20.12 -23.55
CA GLU A 5 27.36 -19.25 -23.14
C GLU A 5 27.62 -18.23 -24.25
N GLN A 6 27.63 -16.96 -23.88
CA GLN A 6 27.87 -15.86 -24.80
C GLN A 6 28.86 -14.89 -24.19
N PHE A 7 29.76 -14.32 -25.02
CA PHE A 7 30.65 -13.28 -24.59
C PHE A 7 29.86 -11.97 -24.50
N THR A 8 29.87 -11.34 -23.32
CA THR A 8 29.08 -10.13 -23.02
C THR A 8 29.97 -8.99 -22.54
N GLY A 9 29.48 -7.78 -22.71
CA GLY A 9 30.05 -6.57 -22.13
C GLY A 9 28.99 -5.85 -21.29
N LEU A 10 29.26 -5.65 -20.01
CA LEU A 10 28.48 -4.77 -19.16
C LEU A 10 29.09 -3.37 -19.23
N ILE A 11 28.29 -2.40 -19.64
CA ILE A 11 28.67 -0.99 -19.75
C ILE A 11 27.93 -0.24 -18.65
N LEU A 12 28.66 0.50 -17.81
CA LEU A 12 28.12 1.39 -16.79
C LEU A 12 28.53 2.81 -17.12
N LEU A 13 27.54 3.67 -17.43
CA LEU A 13 27.71 5.11 -17.64
C LEU A 13 27.13 5.88 -16.47
N SER A 14 27.88 6.84 -15.94
CA SER A 14 27.39 7.74 -14.89
C SER A 14 27.88 9.18 -15.12
N GLY A 15 26.99 10.15 -14.85
CA GLY A 15 27.31 11.58 -15.03
C GLY A 15 26.18 12.51 -14.67
N VAL A 16 26.35 13.79 -14.98
CA VAL A 16 25.27 14.78 -14.88
C VAL A 16 24.27 14.52 -16.00
N ASP A 17 22.99 14.43 -15.66
CA ASP A 17 21.93 14.19 -16.64
C ASP A 17 21.83 15.35 -17.65
N LYS A 18 21.91 15.01 -18.93
CA LYS A 18 21.80 15.95 -20.05
C LYS A 18 21.08 15.26 -21.23
N PRO A 19 20.25 15.98 -22.00
CA PRO A 19 19.68 15.44 -23.23
C PRO A 19 20.77 14.95 -24.19
N GLY A 20 20.56 13.79 -24.81
CA GLY A 20 21.44 13.23 -25.85
C GLY A 20 22.48 12.22 -25.36
N ILE A 21 22.73 12.06 -24.06
CA ILE A 21 23.72 11.11 -23.53
C ILE A 21 23.46 9.68 -24.04
N THR A 22 22.23 9.21 -23.91
CA THR A 22 21.84 7.86 -24.36
C THR A 22 22.02 7.70 -25.86
N GLN A 23 21.66 8.71 -26.66
CA GLN A 23 21.86 8.71 -28.10
C GLN A 23 23.34 8.59 -28.48
N GLU A 24 24.21 9.37 -27.86
CA GLU A 24 25.65 9.37 -28.15
C GLU A 24 26.30 8.02 -27.74
N LEU A 25 25.90 7.44 -26.61
CA LEU A 25 26.37 6.12 -26.20
C LEU A 25 26.03 5.06 -27.26
N PHE A 26 24.76 5.00 -27.67
CA PHE A 26 24.36 4.01 -28.68
C PHE A 26 24.88 4.31 -30.05
N SER A 27 25.16 5.56 -30.39
CA SER A 27 25.83 5.93 -31.64
C SER A 27 27.29 5.44 -31.68
N ALA A 28 27.98 5.44 -30.55
CA ALA A 28 29.32 4.86 -30.42
C ALA A 28 29.32 3.33 -30.56
N LEU A 29 28.25 2.67 -30.15
CA LEU A 29 28.08 1.21 -30.23
C LEU A 29 27.57 0.74 -31.59
N ALA A 30 26.87 1.60 -32.34
CA ALA A 30 26.20 1.25 -33.59
C ALA A 30 27.10 0.66 -34.72
N PRO A 31 28.39 1.02 -34.83
CA PRO A 31 29.26 0.42 -35.84
C PRO A 31 29.57 -1.05 -35.62
N PHE A 32 29.37 -1.56 -34.39
CA PHE A 32 29.70 -2.93 -34.04
C PHE A 32 28.49 -3.84 -34.22
N SER A 33 28.72 -5.09 -34.64
CA SER A 33 27.69 -6.12 -34.70
C SER A 33 27.43 -6.67 -33.30
N ILE A 34 26.69 -5.94 -32.50
CA ILE A 34 26.31 -6.29 -31.14
C ILE A 34 24.79 -6.49 -31.01
N ALA A 35 24.37 -7.22 -29.97
CA ALA A 35 22.99 -7.27 -29.56
C ALA A 35 22.85 -6.72 -28.13
N ILE A 36 21.86 -5.88 -27.90
CA ILE A 36 21.53 -5.42 -26.54
C ILE A 36 20.75 -6.56 -25.87
N ILE A 37 21.23 -7.01 -24.71
CA ILE A 37 20.60 -8.05 -23.90
C ILE A 37 19.70 -7.39 -22.84
N ASP A 38 20.20 -6.32 -22.20
CA ASP A 38 19.48 -5.62 -21.15
C ASP A 38 19.90 -4.15 -21.11
N ILE A 39 19.01 -3.28 -20.61
CA ILE A 39 19.26 -1.85 -20.45
C ILE A 39 18.45 -1.31 -19.28
N GLU A 40 19.12 -0.62 -18.37
CA GLU A 40 18.49 0.12 -17.28
C GLU A 40 19.02 1.54 -17.19
N GLN A 41 18.12 2.51 -17.03
CA GLN A 41 18.48 3.91 -16.84
C GLN A 41 17.73 4.49 -15.65
N VAL A 42 18.45 5.17 -14.78
CA VAL A 42 17.86 5.87 -13.64
C VAL A 42 18.46 7.26 -13.50
N VAL A 43 17.64 8.25 -13.14
CA VAL A 43 18.09 9.60 -12.85
C VAL A 43 17.80 9.90 -11.38
N ILE A 44 18.84 10.19 -10.60
CA ILE A 44 18.75 10.53 -9.18
C ILE A 44 19.35 11.92 -8.97
N SER A 45 18.52 12.88 -8.56
CA SER A 45 18.99 14.26 -8.28
C SER A 45 19.89 14.83 -9.38
N ASN A 46 19.45 14.80 -10.64
CA ASN A 46 20.21 15.27 -11.79
C ASN A 46 21.49 14.46 -12.11
N ARG A 47 21.58 13.25 -11.61
CA ARG A 47 22.65 12.29 -11.93
C ARG A 47 22.05 11.12 -12.70
N LEU A 48 22.55 10.88 -13.92
CA LEU A 48 22.20 9.74 -14.75
C LEU A 48 23.10 8.57 -14.38
N ILE A 49 22.48 7.41 -14.25
CA ILE A 49 23.14 6.10 -14.23
C ILE A 49 22.48 5.28 -15.34
N LEU A 50 23.27 4.78 -16.28
CA LEU A 50 22.81 3.93 -17.37
C LEU A 50 23.68 2.68 -17.42
N THR A 51 23.04 1.52 -17.30
CA THR A 51 23.69 0.22 -17.48
C THR A 51 23.18 -0.43 -18.77
N VAL A 52 24.10 -1.00 -19.54
CA VAL A 52 23.77 -1.73 -20.76
C VAL A 52 24.55 -3.04 -20.79
N LEU A 53 23.83 -4.14 -20.91
CA LEU A 53 24.44 -5.45 -21.14
C LEU A 53 24.34 -5.79 -22.63
N ILE A 54 25.49 -6.00 -23.27
CA ILE A 54 25.57 -6.31 -24.69
C ILE A 54 26.17 -7.70 -24.92
N ALA A 55 25.73 -8.34 -25.99
CA ALA A 55 26.42 -9.51 -26.56
C ALA A 55 27.31 -9.05 -27.72
N LEU A 56 28.54 -9.50 -27.74
CA LEU A 56 29.53 -9.04 -28.74
C LEU A 56 30.47 -10.18 -29.14
N ASN A 57 31.14 -9.95 -30.29
CA ASN A 57 32.30 -10.77 -30.64
C ASN A 57 33.51 -10.35 -29.81
N PRO A 58 34.22 -11.27 -29.13
CA PRO A 58 35.41 -10.95 -28.31
C PRO A 58 36.46 -10.12 -29.07
N ALA A 59 36.57 -10.29 -30.40
CA ALA A 59 37.51 -9.52 -31.22
C ALA A 59 37.23 -8.01 -31.27
N HIS A 60 36.02 -7.58 -30.89
CA HIS A 60 35.62 -6.17 -30.89
C HIS A 60 35.81 -5.49 -29.52
N GLU A 61 36.15 -6.23 -28.46
CA GLU A 61 36.27 -5.72 -27.10
C GLU A 61 37.08 -4.42 -27.03
N LYS A 62 38.34 -4.46 -27.51
CA LYS A 62 39.22 -3.32 -27.44
C LYS A 62 38.74 -2.11 -28.23
N ALA A 63 38.17 -2.31 -29.42
CA ALA A 63 37.65 -1.23 -30.23
C ALA A 63 36.43 -0.56 -29.62
N ILE A 64 35.52 -1.36 -28.99
CA ILE A 64 34.38 -0.84 -28.27
C ILE A 64 34.84 -0.03 -27.05
N GLU A 65 35.81 -0.53 -26.29
CA GLU A 65 36.35 0.18 -25.14
C GLU A 65 36.95 1.54 -25.53
N ASP A 66 37.75 1.60 -26.62
CA ASP A 66 38.33 2.84 -27.11
C ASP A 66 37.26 3.85 -27.55
N ASP A 67 36.22 3.42 -28.28
CA ASP A 67 35.12 4.28 -28.72
C ASP A 67 34.26 4.78 -27.56
N LEU A 68 34.05 3.93 -26.54
CA LEU A 68 33.34 4.30 -25.31
C LEU A 68 34.13 5.31 -24.47
N GLN A 69 35.46 5.18 -24.38
CA GLN A 69 36.30 6.17 -23.71
C GLN A 69 36.29 7.52 -24.44
N ALA A 70 36.34 7.51 -25.77
CA ALA A 70 36.21 8.72 -26.54
C ALA A 70 34.82 9.37 -26.36
N CYS A 71 33.75 8.55 -26.26
CA CYS A 71 32.40 9.00 -25.94
C CYS A 71 32.32 9.63 -24.56
N ALA A 72 32.89 8.99 -23.54
CA ALA A 72 32.95 9.48 -22.18
C ALA A 72 33.59 10.87 -22.08
N ALA A 73 34.73 11.05 -22.76
CA ALA A 73 35.44 12.34 -22.80
C ALA A 73 34.62 13.45 -23.48
N ARG A 74 33.86 13.15 -24.57
CA ARG A 74 33.00 14.13 -25.23
C ARG A 74 31.81 14.55 -24.40
N LEU A 75 31.20 13.61 -23.66
CA LEU A 75 30.00 13.83 -22.88
C LEU A 75 30.28 14.37 -21.47
N ASP A 76 31.54 14.32 -21.03
CA ASP A 76 31.94 14.62 -19.65
C ASP A 76 31.20 13.72 -18.65
N VAL A 77 31.27 12.39 -18.90
CA VAL A 77 30.70 11.33 -18.05
C VAL A 77 31.73 10.25 -17.79
N ASP A 78 31.50 9.44 -16.78
CA ASP A 78 32.29 8.25 -16.50
C ASP A 78 31.67 7.04 -17.19
N ILE A 79 32.48 6.23 -17.89
CA ILE A 79 32.08 4.95 -18.45
C ILE A 79 33.03 3.87 -17.96
N ALA A 80 32.48 2.82 -17.36
CA ALA A 80 33.20 1.60 -16.97
C ALA A 80 32.66 0.42 -17.77
N THR A 81 33.52 -0.52 -18.12
CA THR A 81 33.19 -1.73 -18.87
C THR A 81 33.69 -2.97 -18.15
N LEU A 82 32.92 -4.07 -18.25
CA LEU A 82 33.32 -5.39 -17.79
C LEU A 82 32.95 -6.41 -18.85
N TYR A 83 33.92 -7.15 -19.37
CA TYR A 83 33.71 -8.19 -20.37
C TYR A 83 33.90 -9.59 -19.76
N ALA A 84 32.98 -10.50 -20.07
CA ALA A 84 33.01 -11.86 -19.54
C ALA A 84 32.22 -12.84 -20.40
N GLN A 85 32.53 -14.13 -20.27
CA GLN A 85 31.62 -15.19 -20.69
C GLN A 85 30.44 -15.27 -19.71
N THR A 86 29.24 -15.11 -20.22
CA THR A 86 28.02 -15.11 -19.38
C THR A 86 27.03 -16.16 -19.88
N ASN A 87 26.42 -16.85 -18.96
CA ASN A 87 25.34 -17.76 -19.24
C ASN A 87 24.03 -16.98 -19.32
N ILE A 88 23.55 -16.70 -20.54
CA ILE A 88 22.34 -15.88 -20.78
C ILE A 88 21.07 -16.58 -20.34
N SER A 89 21.04 -17.91 -20.25
CA SER A 89 19.86 -18.63 -19.75
C SER A 89 19.53 -18.36 -18.28
N SER A 90 20.45 -17.76 -17.53
CA SER A 90 20.22 -17.28 -16.15
C SER A 90 19.52 -15.91 -16.06
N ILE A 91 19.42 -15.19 -17.16
CA ILE A 91 18.68 -13.89 -17.25
C ILE A 91 17.17 -14.09 -17.42
N SER A 92 16.69 -15.37 -17.43
CA SER A 92 15.25 -15.66 -17.49
C SER A 92 14.53 -15.08 -16.26
N THR A 93 13.32 -14.60 -16.47
CA THR A 93 12.41 -14.12 -15.40
C THR A 93 12.42 -15.09 -14.22
N LYS A 94 12.97 -14.67 -13.10
CA LYS A 94 12.99 -15.46 -11.87
C LYS A 94 11.55 -15.64 -11.41
N ALA A 95 11.13 -16.88 -11.23
CA ALA A 95 9.81 -17.19 -10.69
C ALA A 95 9.78 -16.93 -9.18
N GLY A 96 8.59 -16.61 -8.64
CA GLY A 96 8.40 -16.44 -7.20
C GLY A 96 8.99 -15.15 -6.64
N LEU A 97 9.06 -14.09 -7.45
CA LEU A 97 9.47 -12.77 -6.96
C LEU A 97 8.47 -12.22 -5.94
N LEU A 98 9.01 -11.56 -4.92
CA LEU A 98 8.25 -10.84 -3.90
C LEU A 98 8.57 -9.34 -3.96
N HIS A 99 7.56 -8.52 -3.75
CA HIS A 99 7.71 -7.09 -3.53
C HIS A 99 7.65 -6.80 -2.04
N VAL A 100 8.70 -6.24 -1.48
CA VAL A 100 8.77 -5.78 -0.09
C VAL A 100 8.72 -4.26 -0.10
N VAL A 101 7.60 -3.69 0.32
CA VAL A 101 7.42 -2.23 0.41
C VAL A 101 7.68 -1.80 1.83
N VAL A 102 8.58 -0.84 2.01
CA VAL A 102 8.89 -0.20 3.29
C VAL A 102 8.38 1.22 3.28
N LEU A 103 7.57 1.57 4.28
CA LEU A 103 6.95 2.88 4.45
C LEU A 103 7.39 3.50 5.77
N THR A 104 7.84 4.76 5.73
CA THR A 104 8.26 5.49 6.93
C THR A 104 8.20 7.01 6.69
N THR A 105 8.11 7.79 7.76
CA THR A 105 8.25 9.25 7.66
C THR A 105 9.69 9.68 7.48
N LYS A 106 10.66 8.87 7.95
CA LYS A 106 12.09 9.13 7.80
C LYS A 106 12.85 7.81 7.61
N LEU A 107 13.38 7.61 6.42
CA LEU A 107 14.17 6.42 6.11
C LEU A 107 15.61 6.59 6.61
N LEU A 108 16.01 5.73 7.55
CA LEU A 108 17.37 5.69 8.10
C LEU A 108 18.18 4.55 7.48
N PRO A 109 19.50 4.73 7.26
CA PRO A 109 20.36 3.68 6.72
C PRO A 109 20.34 2.37 7.53
N GLU A 110 20.20 2.46 8.85
CA GLU A 110 20.11 1.30 9.74
C GLU A 110 18.86 0.45 9.44
N ALA A 111 17.69 1.09 9.22
CA ALA A 111 16.48 0.38 8.87
C ALA A 111 16.62 -0.34 7.52
N VAL A 112 17.23 0.31 6.53
CA VAL A 112 17.50 -0.30 5.22
C VAL A 112 18.45 -1.48 5.35
N ALA A 113 19.52 -1.36 6.16
CA ALA A 113 20.48 -2.44 6.40
C ALA A 113 19.81 -3.65 7.05
N ASN A 114 18.94 -3.43 8.05
CA ASN A 114 18.25 -4.51 8.74
C ASN A 114 17.17 -5.17 7.85
N VAL A 115 16.48 -4.40 6.99
CA VAL A 115 15.59 -4.98 5.97
C VAL A 115 16.38 -5.86 5.00
N ALA A 116 17.51 -5.36 4.48
CA ALA A 116 18.36 -6.13 3.57
C ALA A 116 18.94 -7.38 4.26
N GLY A 117 19.33 -7.27 5.52
CA GLY A 117 19.79 -8.41 6.34
C GLY A 117 18.70 -9.47 6.50
N ALA A 118 17.49 -9.06 6.87
CA ALA A 118 16.35 -9.98 7.01
C ALA A 118 15.97 -10.68 5.68
N ILE A 119 16.13 -9.99 4.54
CA ILE A 119 15.95 -10.60 3.22
C ILE A 119 17.03 -11.67 2.97
N ALA A 120 18.29 -11.37 3.27
CA ALA A 120 19.41 -12.32 3.11
C ALA A 120 19.27 -13.53 4.04
N ASP A 121 18.88 -13.32 5.30
CA ASP A 121 18.66 -14.37 6.29
C ASP A 121 17.49 -15.31 5.90
N ALA A 122 16.58 -14.83 5.07
CA ALA A 122 15.49 -15.62 4.49
C ALA A 122 15.86 -16.27 3.13
N ASP A 123 17.15 -16.39 2.81
CA ASP A 123 17.69 -16.87 1.53
C ASP A 123 17.23 -16.03 0.32
N GLY A 124 16.82 -14.78 0.55
CA GLY A 124 16.40 -13.86 -0.50
C GLY A 124 17.56 -13.08 -1.12
N ASN A 125 17.43 -12.81 -2.42
CA ASN A 125 18.30 -11.87 -3.12
C ASN A 125 17.51 -10.62 -3.55
N ILE A 126 18.09 -9.44 -3.35
CA ILE A 126 17.52 -8.17 -3.79
C ILE A 126 17.87 -7.99 -5.28
N GLU A 127 16.85 -8.02 -6.14
CA GLU A 127 16.98 -7.85 -7.58
C GLU A 127 16.91 -6.36 -7.99
N GLY A 128 16.23 -5.56 -7.20
CA GLY A 128 16.09 -4.12 -7.44
C GLY A 128 15.54 -3.39 -6.24
N VAL A 129 15.84 -2.09 -6.16
CA VAL A 129 15.29 -1.19 -5.14
C VAL A 129 14.81 0.07 -5.83
N THR A 130 13.55 0.42 -5.63
CA THR A 130 12.93 1.60 -6.24
C THR A 130 12.26 2.45 -5.16
N ARG A 131 12.47 3.76 -5.21
CA ARG A 131 11.72 4.69 -4.36
C ARG A 131 10.42 5.07 -5.03
N THR A 132 9.28 4.72 -4.39
CA THR A 132 7.93 4.98 -4.91
C THR A 132 7.30 6.25 -4.33
N ALA A 133 7.81 6.75 -3.20
CA ALA A 133 7.40 8.05 -2.63
C ALA A 133 8.53 8.73 -1.84
N SER A 134 8.46 10.07 -1.72
CA SER A 134 9.46 10.85 -0.97
C SER A 134 8.86 11.80 0.07
N ALA A 135 7.59 12.18 -0.05
CA ALA A 135 6.86 13.03 0.88
C ALA A 135 5.35 12.85 0.70
N PRO A 136 4.51 12.97 1.75
CA PRO A 136 4.87 13.22 3.15
C PRO A 136 5.54 12.02 3.85
N VAL A 137 5.45 10.84 3.25
CA VAL A 137 6.13 9.61 3.66
C VAL A 137 7.15 9.18 2.61
N THR A 138 8.20 8.51 3.04
CA THR A 138 9.14 7.83 2.14
C THR A 138 8.68 6.38 1.98
N ALA A 139 8.51 5.95 0.73
CA ALA A 139 8.26 4.56 0.39
C ALA A 139 9.35 4.05 -0.53
N ILE A 140 9.92 2.89 -0.20
CA ILE A 140 10.86 2.15 -1.04
C ILE A 140 10.35 0.74 -1.23
N GLU A 141 10.55 0.21 -2.42
CA GLU A 141 10.18 -1.14 -2.79
C GLU A 141 11.44 -1.94 -3.14
N PHE A 142 11.59 -3.10 -2.52
CA PHE A 142 12.58 -4.10 -2.86
C PHE A 142 11.91 -5.20 -3.68
N LEU A 143 12.46 -5.51 -4.83
CA LEU A 143 12.12 -6.71 -5.59
C LEU A 143 13.04 -7.83 -5.12
N VAL A 144 12.46 -8.92 -4.60
CA VAL A 144 13.20 -10.00 -3.94
C VAL A 144 12.93 -11.33 -4.64
N SER A 145 13.99 -12.10 -4.90
CA SER A 145 13.92 -13.48 -5.38
C SER A 145 14.43 -14.46 -4.32
N GLY A 146 14.08 -15.75 -4.45
CA GLY A 146 14.64 -16.83 -3.64
C GLY A 146 13.94 -17.04 -2.29
N ALA A 147 13.46 -16.01 -1.64
CA ALA A 147 12.82 -16.10 -0.32
C ALA A 147 11.41 -16.70 -0.39
N LYS A 148 11.02 -17.41 0.67
CA LYS A 148 9.62 -17.81 0.91
C LYS A 148 8.90 -16.70 1.65
N GLN A 149 7.68 -16.38 1.21
CA GLN A 149 6.90 -15.27 1.76
C GLN A 149 6.71 -15.37 3.28
N GLU A 150 6.38 -16.56 3.81
CA GLU A 150 6.12 -16.74 5.24
C GLU A 150 7.37 -16.52 6.09
N ALA A 151 8.53 -17.03 5.65
CA ALA A 151 9.80 -16.84 6.36
C ALA A 151 10.23 -15.37 6.34
N LEU A 152 10.11 -14.72 5.19
CA LEU A 152 10.43 -13.32 5.00
C LEU A 152 9.51 -12.42 5.83
N SER A 153 8.20 -12.71 5.88
CA SER A 153 7.23 -11.98 6.69
C SER A 153 7.57 -12.04 8.17
N ALA A 154 7.91 -13.21 8.69
CA ALA A 154 8.30 -13.37 10.08
C ALA A 154 9.54 -12.53 10.44
N SER A 155 10.60 -12.57 9.60
CA SER A 155 11.82 -11.80 9.82
C SER A 155 11.58 -10.29 9.73
N LEU A 156 10.84 -9.84 8.72
CA LEU A 156 10.59 -8.42 8.49
C LEU A 156 9.63 -7.82 9.53
N SER A 157 8.72 -8.59 10.12
CA SER A 157 7.85 -8.12 11.22
C SER A 157 8.67 -7.69 12.45
N VAL A 158 9.76 -8.39 12.75
CA VAL A 158 10.68 -8.01 13.83
C VAL A 158 11.39 -6.69 13.50
N VAL A 159 11.86 -6.54 12.27
CA VAL A 159 12.51 -5.31 11.80
C VAL A 159 11.53 -4.13 11.85
N ALA A 160 10.30 -4.32 11.37
CA ALA A 160 9.25 -3.31 11.38
C ALA A 160 8.98 -2.79 12.81
N ALA A 161 8.80 -3.70 13.76
CA ALA A 161 8.57 -3.37 15.17
C ALA A 161 9.78 -2.66 15.81
N THR A 162 11.00 -3.09 15.49
CA THR A 162 12.23 -2.53 16.08
C THR A 162 12.50 -1.11 15.60
N HIS A 163 12.24 -0.82 14.34
CA HIS A 163 12.56 0.47 13.74
C HIS A 163 11.35 1.42 13.62
N GLY A 164 10.14 0.96 13.98
CA GLY A 164 8.93 1.76 13.85
C GLY A 164 8.62 2.12 12.39
N ILE A 165 8.89 1.18 11.47
CA ILE A 165 8.59 1.29 10.05
C ILE A 165 7.44 0.35 9.67
N ASP A 166 6.69 0.69 8.64
CA ASP A 166 5.64 -0.16 8.12
C ASP A 166 6.16 -0.97 6.93
N ILE A 167 5.83 -2.26 6.85
CA ILE A 167 6.30 -3.16 5.79
C ILE A 167 5.12 -3.95 5.25
N ALA A 168 5.01 -4.06 3.92
CA ALA A 168 4.10 -4.95 3.22
C ALA A 168 4.86 -5.89 2.30
N ILE A 169 4.42 -7.15 2.20
CA ILE A 169 5.00 -8.14 1.31
C ILE A 169 3.90 -8.65 0.38
N GLN A 170 4.15 -8.60 -0.92
CA GLN A 170 3.22 -9.06 -1.94
C GLN A 170 3.93 -9.93 -2.98
N PRO A 171 3.31 -11.02 -3.42
CA PRO A 171 3.85 -11.78 -4.54
C PRO A 171 3.81 -10.94 -5.82
N SER A 172 4.84 -11.12 -6.66
CA SER A 172 4.87 -10.57 -8.00
C SER A 172 3.93 -11.34 -8.92
N GLY A 173 3.44 -10.69 -9.97
CA GLY A 173 2.60 -11.32 -10.98
C GLY A 173 1.42 -10.44 -11.39
N ASN A 174 0.61 -10.96 -12.32
CA ASN A 174 -0.50 -10.22 -12.91
C ASN A 174 -1.56 -9.79 -11.86
N LEU A 175 -1.72 -10.55 -10.79
CA LEU A 175 -2.70 -10.25 -9.73
C LEU A 175 -2.33 -8.98 -8.95
N ARG A 176 -1.04 -8.60 -8.90
CA ARG A 176 -0.61 -7.35 -8.25
C ARG A 176 -1.24 -6.13 -8.94
N PHE A 177 -1.37 -6.17 -10.26
CA PHE A 177 -1.91 -5.08 -11.10
C PHE A 177 -3.39 -5.29 -11.46
N GLY A 178 -3.97 -6.42 -11.07
CA GLY A 178 -5.37 -6.74 -11.33
C GLY A 178 -6.35 -5.84 -10.56
N LYS A 179 -7.62 -5.86 -10.99
CA LYS A 179 -8.72 -5.22 -10.27
C LYS A 179 -8.78 -5.74 -8.83
N LYS A 180 -8.88 -4.85 -7.85
CA LYS A 180 -8.96 -5.16 -6.43
C LYS A 180 -10.25 -4.63 -5.82
N LEU A 181 -10.70 -5.29 -4.77
CA LEU A 181 -11.70 -4.75 -3.84
C LEU A 181 -10.97 -4.22 -2.61
N ILE A 182 -11.15 -2.95 -2.31
CA ILE A 182 -10.62 -2.30 -1.12
C ILE A 182 -11.77 -2.00 -0.17
N GLN A 183 -11.83 -2.71 0.96
CA GLN A 183 -12.83 -2.50 2.00
C GLN A 183 -12.23 -1.70 3.15
N LEU A 184 -12.88 -0.58 3.50
CA LEU A 184 -12.47 0.30 4.58
C LEU A 184 -13.47 0.28 5.72
N ASP A 185 -12.97 0.40 6.96
CA ASP A 185 -13.76 0.90 8.07
C ASP A 185 -13.99 2.41 7.93
N VAL A 186 -14.93 2.96 8.70
CA VAL A 186 -15.26 4.39 8.67
C VAL A 186 -14.65 5.12 9.86
N ASP A 187 -15.12 4.78 11.06
CA ASP A 187 -14.75 5.48 12.28
C ASP A 187 -13.25 5.34 12.55
N SER A 188 -12.56 6.43 12.82
CA SER A 188 -11.10 6.47 13.03
C SER A 188 -10.24 5.93 11.88
N THR A 189 -10.85 5.58 10.73
CA THR A 189 -10.18 5.10 9.51
C THR A 189 -10.46 6.01 8.31
N LEU A 190 -11.66 5.98 7.74
CA LEU A 190 -12.03 6.86 6.61
C LEU A 190 -12.31 8.30 7.08
N ILE A 191 -12.80 8.45 8.31
CA ILE A 191 -13.03 9.72 9.01
C ILE A 191 -12.20 9.75 10.30
N GLU A 192 -11.94 10.96 10.80
CA GLU A 192 -11.15 11.15 12.02
C GLU A 192 -11.93 10.85 13.31
N GLN A 193 -13.27 10.90 13.28
CA GLN A 193 -14.15 10.80 14.44
C GLN A 193 -14.75 9.41 14.60
N GLU A 194 -15.30 9.18 15.81
CA GLU A 194 -16.24 8.13 16.14
C GLU A 194 -17.67 8.70 16.04
N VAL A 195 -18.48 8.21 15.12
CA VAL A 195 -19.84 8.73 14.88
C VAL A 195 -20.71 8.66 16.14
N ILE A 196 -20.60 7.57 16.92
CA ILE A 196 -21.39 7.41 18.14
C ILE A 196 -21.02 8.46 19.20
N ASP A 197 -19.75 8.88 19.26
CA ASP A 197 -19.29 9.88 20.22
C ASP A 197 -19.81 11.28 19.84
N LEU A 198 -19.85 11.62 18.56
CA LEU A 198 -20.48 12.86 18.09
C LEU A 198 -21.97 12.93 18.45
N LEU A 199 -22.71 11.85 18.21
CA LEU A 199 -24.11 11.76 18.59
C LEU A 199 -24.32 11.86 20.11
N ALA A 200 -23.47 11.20 20.89
CA ALA A 200 -23.51 11.24 22.35
C ALA A 200 -23.19 12.64 22.91
N ALA A 201 -22.29 13.37 22.27
CA ALA A 201 -22.01 14.77 22.63
C ALA A 201 -23.25 15.64 22.46
N LYS A 202 -24.01 15.46 21.36
CA LYS A 202 -25.30 16.16 21.14
C LYS A 202 -26.35 15.80 22.19
N ALA A 203 -26.32 14.57 22.70
CA ALA A 203 -27.18 14.11 23.79
C ALA A 203 -26.72 14.63 25.17
N GLY A 204 -25.56 15.25 25.29
CA GLY A 204 -24.96 15.61 26.57
C GLY A 204 -24.55 14.38 27.40
N LYS A 205 -24.34 13.21 26.77
CA LYS A 205 -24.08 11.91 27.41
C LYS A 205 -22.75 11.28 27.01
N GLY A 206 -21.79 12.06 26.50
CA GLY A 206 -20.50 11.56 26.02
C GLY A 206 -19.75 10.76 27.10
N HIS A 207 -19.76 11.20 28.37
CA HIS A 207 -19.11 10.46 29.46
C HIS A 207 -19.68 9.06 29.70
N LEU A 208 -21.01 8.89 29.57
CA LEU A 208 -21.66 7.58 29.71
C LEU A 208 -21.32 6.65 28.54
N VAL A 209 -21.24 7.17 27.33
CA VAL A 209 -20.80 6.39 26.16
C VAL A 209 -19.35 5.93 26.34
N GLN A 210 -18.48 6.79 26.85
CA GLN A 210 -17.10 6.43 27.16
C GLN A 210 -17.01 5.31 28.20
N GLU A 211 -17.76 5.40 29.30
CA GLU A 211 -17.81 4.35 30.35
C GLU A 211 -18.24 2.99 29.77
N ILE A 212 -19.28 2.97 28.91
CA ILE A 212 -19.73 1.74 28.27
C ILE A 212 -18.66 1.18 27.33
N THR A 213 -17.98 2.06 26.58
CA THR A 213 -16.89 1.66 25.68
C THR A 213 -15.73 1.04 26.48
N GLU A 214 -15.34 1.63 27.60
CA GLU A 214 -14.30 1.09 28.48
C GLU A 214 -14.71 -0.26 29.07
N SER A 215 -15.97 -0.45 29.49
CA SER A 215 -16.52 -1.73 29.93
C SER A 215 -16.42 -2.80 28.84
N ALA A 216 -16.77 -2.48 27.60
CA ALA A 216 -16.63 -3.39 26.49
C ALA A 216 -15.16 -3.74 26.20
N MET A 217 -14.25 -2.76 26.30
CA MET A 217 -12.80 -3.00 26.15
C MET A 217 -12.21 -3.90 27.25
N ARG A 218 -12.83 -3.93 28.43
CA ARG A 218 -12.47 -4.87 29.52
C ARG A 218 -13.12 -6.26 29.34
N GLY A 219 -13.95 -6.45 28.28
CA GLY A 219 -14.68 -7.71 28.04
C GLY A 219 -15.89 -7.94 28.91
N GLU A 220 -16.41 -6.90 29.60
CA GLU A 220 -17.61 -6.98 30.45
C GLU A 220 -18.91 -6.97 29.62
N LEU A 221 -18.83 -6.42 28.41
CA LEU A 221 -19.92 -6.38 27.43
C LEU A 221 -19.42 -6.91 26.08
N ASP A 222 -20.25 -7.65 25.36
CA ASP A 222 -19.98 -7.93 23.96
C ASP A 222 -20.28 -6.71 23.08
N PHE A 223 -19.95 -6.82 21.77
CA PHE A 223 -20.10 -5.71 20.82
C PHE A 223 -21.56 -5.25 20.72
N GLU A 224 -22.51 -6.19 20.56
CA GLU A 224 -23.92 -5.88 20.40
C GLU A 224 -24.49 -5.23 21.67
N GLN A 225 -24.18 -5.77 22.85
CA GLN A 225 -24.60 -5.21 24.12
C GLN A 225 -24.10 -3.78 24.31
N SER A 226 -22.82 -3.56 24.01
CA SER A 226 -22.18 -2.24 24.08
C SER A 226 -22.82 -1.26 23.08
N LEU A 227 -23.02 -1.66 21.82
CA LEU A 227 -23.66 -0.83 20.80
C LEU A 227 -25.08 -0.42 21.21
N ARG A 228 -25.90 -1.39 21.62
CA ARG A 228 -27.30 -1.14 22.05
C ARG A 228 -27.35 -0.23 23.27
N ALA A 229 -26.47 -0.44 24.27
CA ALA A 229 -26.40 0.41 25.46
C ALA A 229 -26.04 1.85 25.11
N ARG A 230 -25.07 2.07 24.21
CA ARG A 230 -24.68 3.41 23.74
C ARG A 230 -25.79 4.09 22.94
N VAL A 231 -26.45 3.36 22.01
CA VAL A 231 -27.55 3.88 21.19
C VAL A 231 -28.78 4.23 22.04
N LEU A 232 -29.06 3.46 23.11
CA LEU A 232 -30.16 3.75 24.02
C LEU A 232 -30.01 5.13 24.70
N LEU A 233 -28.78 5.60 24.90
CA LEU A 233 -28.51 6.94 25.44
C LEU A 233 -28.94 8.06 24.49
N LEU A 234 -29.12 7.78 23.20
CA LEU A 234 -29.53 8.74 22.17
C LEU A 234 -31.07 8.91 22.08
N LYS A 235 -31.84 8.11 22.83
CA LYS A 235 -33.30 8.14 22.83
C LYS A 235 -33.86 9.54 23.07
N GLY A 236 -34.81 9.97 22.20
CA GLY A 236 -35.48 11.26 22.28
C GLY A 236 -34.69 12.44 21.67
N LEU A 237 -33.50 12.18 21.09
CA LEU A 237 -32.87 13.19 20.27
C LEU A 237 -33.68 13.44 18.99
N PRO A 238 -33.85 14.69 18.55
CA PRO A 238 -34.49 14.98 17.29
C PRO A 238 -33.68 14.43 16.12
N GLU A 239 -34.31 13.91 15.09
CA GLU A 239 -33.69 13.38 13.88
C GLU A 239 -32.75 14.40 13.22
N SER A 240 -33.01 15.70 13.36
CA SER A 240 -32.16 16.77 12.84
C SER A 240 -30.70 16.73 13.35
N VAL A 241 -30.47 16.06 14.49
CA VAL A 241 -29.12 15.88 15.06
C VAL A 241 -28.21 15.10 14.11
N ILE A 242 -28.76 14.19 13.32
CA ILE A 242 -28.02 13.43 12.31
C ILE A 242 -27.35 14.38 11.32
N LYS A 243 -28.10 15.38 10.83
CA LYS A 243 -27.56 16.37 9.89
C LYS A 243 -26.51 17.29 10.54
N GLU A 244 -26.67 17.61 11.81
CA GLU A 244 -25.63 18.35 12.55
C GLU A 244 -24.33 17.56 12.63
N VAL A 245 -24.41 16.28 13.01
CA VAL A 245 -23.25 15.39 13.10
C VAL A 245 -22.61 15.16 11.73
N GLN A 246 -23.39 15.02 10.65
CA GLN A 246 -22.85 14.97 9.29
C GLN A 246 -21.97 16.18 8.95
N GLY A 247 -22.34 17.38 9.44
CA GLY A 247 -21.55 18.60 9.25
C GLY A 247 -20.25 18.68 10.08
N GLU A 248 -20.08 17.82 11.08
CA GLU A 248 -18.90 17.74 11.94
C GLU A 248 -17.90 16.66 11.52
N ILE A 249 -18.28 15.80 10.57
CA ILE A 249 -17.41 14.75 10.07
C ILE A 249 -16.27 15.33 9.24
N THR A 250 -15.05 14.91 9.57
CA THR A 250 -13.84 15.29 8.85
C THR A 250 -13.21 14.03 8.25
N LEU A 251 -12.93 14.05 6.96
CA LEU A 251 -12.19 12.97 6.32
C LEU A 251 -10.77 12.85 6.88
N THR A 252 -10.30 11.64 7.09
CA THR A 252 -8.89 11.37 7.38
C THR A 252 -8.00 11.95 6.26
N PRO A 253 -6.88 12.60 6.59
CA PRO A 253 -5.97 13.10 5.58
C PRO A 253 -5.61 12.05 4.53
N GLY A 254 -5.76 12.39 3.25
CA GLY A 254 -5.53 11.47 2.14
C GLY A 254 -6.71 10.55 1.78
N ALA A 255 -7.79 10.48 2.56
CA ALA A 255 -8.93 9.60 2.29
C ALA A 255 -9.56 9.84 0.91
N LYS A 256 -9.80 11.10 0.55
CA LYS A 256 -10.33 11.48 -0.75
C LYS A 256 -9.39 11.10 -1.89
N THR A 257 -8.10 11.36 -1.72
CA THR A 257 -7.05 10.98 -2.68
C THR A 257 -7.01 9.46 -2.89
N LEU A 258 -7.05 8.68 -1.79
CA LEU A 258 -7.10 7.22 -1.84
C LEU A 258 -8.27 6.73 -2.69
N VAL A 259 -9.51 7.12 -2.31
CA VAL A 259 -10.74 6.62 -2.96
C VAL A 259 -10.77 7.00 -4.44
N GLN A 260 -10.49 8.25 -4.77
CA GLN A 260 -10.52 8.73 -6.15
C GLN A 260 -9.45 8.09 -7.03
N THR A 261 -8.22 7.88 -6.48
CA THR A 261 -7.16 7.19 -7.21
C THR A 261 -7.55 5.74 -7.48
N LEU A 262 -8.11 5.04 -6.48
CA LEU A 262 -8.55 3.65 -6.64
C LEU A 262 -9.65 3.53 -7.70
N HIS A 263 -10.67 4.40 -7.68
CA HIS A 263 -11.72 4.42 -8.69
C HIS A 263 -11.17 4.68 -10.10
N ARG A 264 -10.26 5.64 -10.25
CA ARG A 264 -9.63 5.95 -11.54
C ARG A 264 -8.82 4.77 -12.10
N LEU A 265 -8.21 3.97 -11.23
CA LEU A 265 -7.48 2.76 -11.60
C LEU A 265 -8.42 1.55 -11.84
N GLY A 266 -9.73 1.72 -11.69
CA GLY A 266 -10.74 0.67 -11.92
C GLY A 266 -10.89 -0.32 -10.76
N HIS A 267 -10.37 0.01 -9.59
CA HIS A 267 -10.59 -0.77 -8.37
C HIS A 267 -11.97 -0.49 -7.79
N VAL A 268 -12.49 -1.45 -7.00
CA VAL A 268 -13.73 -1.29 -6.24
C VAL A 268 -13.39 -0.82 -4.85
N VAL A 269 -14.08 0.21 -4.38
CA VAL A 269 -14.00 0.66 -2.99
C VAL A 269 -15.32 0.33 -2.31
N ALA A 270 -15.24 -0.42 -1.21
CA ALA A 270 -16.37 -0.73 -0.35
C ALA A 270 -16.12 -0.21 1.08
N VAL A 271 -17.19 0.00 1.81
CA VAL A 271 -17.13 0.49 3.19
C VAL A 271 -17.99 -0.37 4.10
N VAL A 272 -17.45 -0.71 5.26
CA VAL A 272 -18.20 -1.41 6.30
C VAL A 272 -17.95 -0.78 7.66
N SER A 273 -19.02 -0.40 8.38
CA SER A 273 -18.88 0.38 9.62
C SER A 273 -19.75 -0.14 10.75
N GLY A 274 -19.22 -0.08 11.97
CA GLY A 274 -20.00 -0.17 13.20
C GLY A 274 -20.82 1.08 13.51
N GLY A 275 -20.62 2.18 12.77
CA GLY A 275 -21.41 3.40 12.83
C GLY A 275 -22.78 3.27 12.16
N PHE A 276 -23.37 4.38 11.66
CA PHE A 276 -24.75 4.40 11.24
C PHE A 276 -24.94 4.90 9.81
N THR A 277 -25.68 4.12 9.00
CA THR A 277 -26.05 4.45 7.62
C THR A 277 -26.65 5.84 7.49
N ASP A 278 -27.52 6.22 8.43
CA ASP A 278 -28.20 7.51 8.45
C ASP A 278 -27.21 8.69 8.51
N VAL A 279 -26.04 8.49 9.12
CA VAL A 279 -25.00 9.51 9.25
C VAL A 279 -24.01 9.49 8.07
N ILE A 280 -23.57 8.30 7.64
CA ILE A 280 -22.46 8.20 6.66
C ILE A 280 -22.92 8.26 5.19
N SER A 281 -24.21 8.03 4.88
CA SER A 281 -24.70 7.98 3.49
C SER A 281 -24.34 9.21 2.64
N PRO A 282 -24.43 10.46 3.13
CA PRO A 282 -24.02 11.61 2.32
C PRO A 282 -22.52 11.58 1.95
N LEU A 283 -21.68 11.12 2.87
CA LEU A 283 -20.26 10.96 2.62
C LEU A 283 -19.97 9.88 1.58
N MET A 284 -20.69 8.74 1.64
CA MET A 284 -20.56 7.68 0.63
C MET A 284 -20.93 8.21 -0.77
N ASN A 285 -21.99 9.01 -0.86
CA ASN A 285 -22.39 9.66 -2.12
C ASN A 285 -21.33 10.63 -2.62
N GLU A 286 -20.75 11.47 -1.75
CA GLU A 286 -19.68 12.41 -2.10
C GLU A 286 -18.44 11.67 -2.66
N LEU A 287 -18.05 10.58 -2.01
CA LEU A 287 -16.90 9.75 -2.40
C LEU A 287 -17.22 8.77 -3.54
N GLN A 288 -18.48 8.72 -4.03
CA GLN A 288 -18.95 7.79 -5.06
C GLN A 288 -18.76 6.31 -4.67
N ILE A 289 -18.89 6.00 -3.37
CA ILE A 289 -18.85 4.64 -2.84
C ILE A 289 -20.26 4.08 -2.83
N THR A 290 -20.54 3.11 -3.67
CA THR A 290 -21.86 2.48 -3.82
C THR A 290 -22.05 1.24 -2.95
N SER A 291 -20.96 0.54 -2.65
CA SER A 291 -20.96 -0.69 -1.86
C SER A 291 -20.62 -0.35 -0.41
N PHE A 292 -21.63 -0.23 0.45
CA PHE A 292 -21.39 0.01 1.87
C PHE A 292 -22.46 -0.62 2.78
N ARG A 293 -22.03 -0.98 4.00
CA ARG A 293 -22.89 -1.51 5.05
C ARG A 293 -22.57 -0.84 6.38
N ALA A 294 -23.59 -0.45 7.12
CA ALA A 294 -23.50 0.08 8.48
C ALA A 294 -24.78 -0.23 9.26
N ASN A 295 -24.75 -0.02 10.57
CA ASN A 295 -25.95 -0.14 11.39
C ASN A 295 -26.98 0.91 10.99
N LYS A 296 -28.20 0.76 11.45
CA LYS A 296 -29.29 1.70 11.20
C LYS A 296 -29.93 2.14 12.51
N LEU A 297 -30.10 3.45 12.68
CA LEU A 297 -30.79 4.01 13.84
C LEU A 297 -32.31 3.84 13.69
N GLY A 298 -32.97 3.51 14.79
CA GLY A 298 -34.44 3.58 14.89
C GLY A 298 -34.87 5.04 14.96
N ILE A 299 -35.78 5.44 14.06
CA ILE A 299 -36.36 6.79 14.02
C ILE A 299 -37.87 6.66 13.96
N GLU A 300 -38.57 7.32 14.89
CA GLU A 300 -40.02 7.41 14.90
C GLU A 300 -40.43 8.84 15.25
N ASN A 301 -41.45 9.36 14.54
CA ASN A 301 -42.01 10.70 14.76
C ASN A 301 -40.97 11.84 14.76
N GLY A 302 -39.86 11.69 14.02
CA GLY A 302 -38.77 12.68 13.95
C GLY A 302 -37.83 12.66 15.14
N GLU A 303 -37.86 11.60 15.96
CA GLU A 303 -36.93 11.40 17.07
C GLU A 303 -36.25 10.02 17.02
N LEU A 304 -35.03 9.93 17.56
CA LEU A 304 -34.34 8.67 17.72
C LEU A 304 -35.02 7.82 18.80
N THR A 305 -35.30 6.56 18.47
CA THR A 305 -35.93 5.62 19.41
C THR A 305 -34.99 5.10 20.49
N GLY A 306 -33.67 5.21 20.26
CA GLY A 306 -32.65 4.60 21.09
C GLY A 306 -32.42 3.13 20.74
N GLU A 307 -32.86 2.68 19.58
CA GLU A 307 -32.71 1.29 19.12
C GLU A 307 -31.89 1.22 17.82
N VAL A 308 -31.20 0.09 17.63
CA VAL A 308 -30.56 -0.27 16.36
C VAL A 308 -31.52 -1.19 15.61
N VAL A 309 -31.80 -0.87 14.35
CA VAL A 309 -32.74 -1.60 13.49
C VAL A 309 -31.99 -2.50 12.51
N GLY A 310 -32.48 -3.72 12.35
CA GLY A 310 -31.92 -4.69 11.39
C GLY A 310 -30.72 -5.46 11.92
N LEU A 311 -29.88 -5.92 11.01
CA LEU A 311 -28.68 -6.66 11.33
C LEU A 311 -27.63 -5.74 11.93
N ILE A 312 -26.95 -6.23 12.97
CA ILE A 312 -25.83 -5.52 13.57
C ILE A 312 -24.56 -5.83 12.79
N ILE A 313 -23.83 -4.79 12.44
CA ILE A 313 -22.53 -4.89 11.79
C ILE A 313 -21.47 -4.99 12.89
N ASP A 314 -21.23 -6.21 13.32
CA ASP A 314 -20.18 -6.58 14.24
C ASP A 314 -18.91 -7.02 13.51
N ARG A 315 -17.94 -7.53 14.25
CA ARG A 315 -16.66 -8.02 13.74
C ARG A 315 -16.84 -9.11 12.66
N ALA A 316 -17.70 -10.10 12.90
CA ALA A 316 -17.98 -11.19 11.96
C ALA A 316 -18.72 -10.68 10.72
N ALA A 317 -19.68 -9.76 10.90
CA ALA A 317 -20.41 -9.14 9.80
C ALA A 317 -19.48 -8.30 8.89
N LYS A 318 -18.44 -7.66 9.44
CA LYS A 318 -17.43 -6.96 8.63
C LYS A 318 -16.65 -7.92 7.72
N ALA A 319 -16.23 -9.07 8.24
CA ALA A 319 -15.56 -10.11 7.44
C ALA A 319 -16.50 -10.72 6.39
N GLN A 320 -17.75 -10.98 6.76
CA GLN A 320 -18.74 -11.48 5.81
C GLN A 320 -19.03 -10.48 4.69
N ALA A 321 -19.09 -9.18 5.00
CA ALA A 321 -19.25 -8.13 4.00
C ALA A 321 -18.13 -8.13 2.96
N LEU A 322 -16.88 -8.40 3.36
CA LEU A 322 -15.75 -8.52 2.43
C LEU A 322 -15.97 -9.67 1.43
N HIS A 323 -16.40 -10.83 1.92
CA HIS A 323 -16.70 -11.96 1.04
C HIS A 323 -17.88 -11.69 0.10
N ASP A 324 -18.94 -11.07 0.61
CA ASP A 324 -20.12 -10.75 -0.18
C ASP A 324 -19.78 -9.75 -1.30
N PHE A 325 -19.10 -8.64 -0.99
CA PHE A 325 -18.68 -7.65 -1.99
C PHE A 325 -17.70 -8.22 -3.00
N ALA A 326 -16.78 -9.10 -2.56
CA ALA A 326 -15.85 -9.77 -3.47
C ALA A 326 -16.62 -10.69 -4.46
N ALA A 327 -17.61 -11.42 -3.96
CA ALA A 327 -18.45 -12.29 -4.79
C ALA A 327 -19.32 -11.47 -5.77
N GLU A 328 -19.94 -10.38 -5.32
CA GLU A 328 -20.75 -9.47 -6.15
C GLU A 328 -19.92 -8.90 -7.32
N GLU A 329 -18.68 -8.55 -7.07
CA GLU A 329 -17.75 -7.98 -8.05
C GLU A 329 -16.93 -9.03 -8.84
N SER A 330 -17.14 -10.33 -8.56
CA SER A 330 -16.36 -11.43 -9.14
C SER A 330 -14.86 -11.27 -8.95
N ILE A 331 -14.44 -10.80 -7.77
CA ILE A 331 -13.05 -10.61 -7.36
C ILE A 331 -12.66 -11.75 -6.41
N ASP A 332 -11.52 -12.41 -6.68
CA ASP A 332 -10.98 -13.43 -5.78
C ASP A 332 -10.58 -12.79 -4.44
N ILE A 333 -10.78 -13.51 -3.33
CA ILE A 333 -10.48 -13.00 -1.99
C ILE A 333 -8.99 -12.62 -1.83
N SER A 334 -8.09 -13.28 -2.53
CA SER A 334 -6.66 -12.94 -2.56
C SER A 334 -6.36 -11.57 -3.21
N GLN A 335 -7.34 -11.00 -3.94
CA GLN A 335 -7.26 -9.67 -4.55
C GLN A 335 -8.03 -8.62 -3.74
N THR A 336 -8.42 -8.94 -2.50
CA THR A 336 -9.04 -7.99 -1.59
C THR A 336 -8.02 -7.32 -0.69
N VAL A 337 -8.33 -6.11 -0.27
CA VAL A 337 -7.59 -5.34 0.73
C VAL A 337 -8.58 -4.89 1.79
N ALA A 338 -8.28 -5.14 3.06
CA ALA A 338 -9.08 -4.64 4.18
C ALA A 338 -8.28 -3.66 5.01
N ILE A 339 -8.89 -2.51 5.36
CA ILE A 339 -8.23 -1.42 6.08
C ILE A 339 -9.10 -1.04 7.28
N GLY A 340 -8.51 -1.06 8.48
CA GLY A 340 -9.18 -0.68 9.71
C GLY A 340 -8.19 -0.38 10.83
N ASP A 341 -8.66 0.25 11.92
CA ASP A 341 -7.82 0.67 13.05
C ASP A 341 -8.11 -0.13 14.33
N GLY A 342 -9.28 -0.78 14.41
CA GLY A 342 -9.83 -1.34 15.63
C GLY A 342 -9.80 -2.86 15.75
N ALA A 343 -10.06 -3.35 16.97
CA ALA A 343 -10.22 -4.78 17.23
C ALA A 343 -11.45 -5.39 16.53
N ASN A 344 -12.43 -4.55 16.20
CA ASN A 344 -13.63 -4.89 15.42
C ASN A 344 -13.35 -5.15 13.95
N ASP A 345 -12.12 -4.85 13.47
CA ASP A 345 -11.70 -5.05 12.08
C ASP A 345 -10.86 -6.31 11.88
N LEU A 346 -10.41 -6.92 12.96
CA LEU A 346 -9.44 -8.03 12.91
C LEU A 346 -9.87 -9.19 12.01
N ASP A 347 -11.17 -9.55 12.00
CA ASP A 347 -11.64 -10.67 11.17
C ASP A 347 -11.67 -10.29 9.67
N MET A 348 -12.04 -9.06 9.32
CA MET A 348 -11.97 -8.63 7.92
C MET A 348 -10.52 -8.44 7.46
N ILE A 349 -9.64 -7.93 8.34
CA ILE A 349 -8.20 -7.81 8.09
C ILE A 349 -7.59 -9.19 7.83
N ALA A 350 -7.91 -10.17 8.67
CA ALA A 350 -7.39 -11.54 8.53
C ALA A 350 -7.98 -12.30 7.33
N ALA A 351 -9.18 -11.95 6.87
CA ALA A 351 -9.84 -12.60 5.74
C ALA A 351 -9.38 -12.05 4.38
N ALA A 352 -8.80 -10.86 4.35
CA ALA A 352 -8.38 -10.21 3.12
C ALA A 352 -7.10 -10.82 2.51
N GLY A 353 -6.90 -10.62 1.22
CA GLY A 353 -5.63 -10.92 0.57
C GLY A 353 -4.47 -10.03 1.04
N LEU A 354 -4.79 -8.82 1.54
CA LEU A 354 -3.87 -7.93 2.23
C LEU A 354 -4.63 -7.17 3.32
N GLY A 355 -4.37 -7.50 4.57
CA GLY A 355 -4.92 -6.82 5.73
C GLY A 355 -4.01 -5.67 6.20
N ILE A 356 -4.55 -4.47 6.32
CA ILE A 356 -3.79 -3.26 6.70
C ILE A 356 -4.37 -2.65 7.97
N ALA A 357 -3.54 -2.53 8.99
CA ALA A 357 -3.83 -1.80 10.22
C ALA A 357 -3.48 -0.31 10.03
N PHE A 358 -4.49 0.55 9.91
CA PHE A 358 -4.28 1.99 9.73
C PHE A 358 -4.28 2.70 11.08
N ASN A 359 -3.19 3.39 11.38
CA ASN A 359 -3.02 4.18 12.63
C ASN A 359 -3.48 3.44 13.90
N ALA A 360 -3.37 2.12 13.88
CA ALA A 360 -3.98 1.19 14.81
C ALA A 360 -3.15 0.99 16.09
N LYS A 361 -3.79 0.44 17.10
CA LYS A 361 -3.12 0.01 18.34
C LYS A 361 -2.18 -1.16 18.07
N PRO A 362 -1.13 -1.36 18.91
CA PRO A 362 -0.12 -2.40 18.69
C PRO A 362 -0.68 -3.81 18.48
N ALA A 363 -1.76 -4.17 19.18
CA ALA A 363 -2.38 -5.50 19.04
C ALA A 363 -3.00 -5.72 17.65
N VAL A 364 -3.59 -4.69 17.05
CA VAL A 364 -4.16 -4.76 15.68
C VAL A 364 -3.05 -4.79 14.65
N LYS A 365 -2.01 -3.97 14.82
CA LYS A 365 -0.82 -4.00 13.95
C LYS A 365 -0.14 -5.36 13.93
N ALA A 366 -0.05 -6.03 15.07
CA ALA A 366 0.56 -7.35 15.18
C ALA A 366 -0.25 -8.48 14.50
N ALA A 367 -1.55 -8.26 14.29
CA ALA A 367 -2.44 -9.24 13.66
C ALA A 367 -2.67 -8.98 12.15
N ALA A 368 -2.26 -7.83 11.64
CA ALA A 368 -2.39 -7.47 10.23
C ALA A 368 -1.14 -7.88 9.42
N ASP A 369 -1.32 -8.05 8.11
CA ASP A 369 -0.21 -8.33 7.19
C ASP A 369 0.73 -7.12 7.06
N SER A 370 0.18 -5.91 7.20
CA SER A 370 0.91 -4.65 7.12
C SER A 370 0.27 -3.58 7.99
N SER A 371 0.98 -2.47 8.17
CA SER A 371 0.45 -1.30 8.85
C SER A 371 0.75 -0.01 8.09
N VAL A 372 -0.02 1.03 8.41
CA VAL A 372 0.28 2.42 8.05
C VAL A 372 0.21 3.23 9.35
N SER A 373 1.37 3.63 9.83
CA SER A 373 1.50 4.40 11.09
C SER A 373 1.48 5.92 10.86
N ALA A 374 1.67 6.35 9.62
CA ALA A 374 1.52 7.76 9.25
C ALA A 374 0.04 8.15 9.18
N PRO A 375 -0.32 9.41 9.53
CA PRO A 375 -1.72 9.87 9.57
C PRO A 375 -2.31 10.18 8.18
N TYR A 376 -1.79 9.55 7.13
CA TYR A 376 -2.19 9.79 5.74
C TYR A 376 -2.72 8.51 5.14
N LEU A 377 -4.04 8.44 4.92
CA LEU A 377 -4.70 7.21 4.44
C LEU A 377 -4.28 6.85 3.01
N ASP A 378 -3.96 7.83 2.18
CA ASP A 378 -3.42 7.62 0.83
C ASP A 378 -2.05 6.94 0.79
N SER A 379 -1.36 6.81 1.93
CA SER A 379 -0.13 6.01 2.03
C SER A 379 -0.35 4.53 1.73
N VAL A 380 -1.57 4.04 1.86
CA VAL A 380 -1.97 2.69 1.43
C VAL A 380 -1.67 2.45 -0.06
N LEU A 381 -1.79 3.48 -0.91
CA LEU A 381 -1.49 3.36 -2.34
C LEU A 381 -0.06 2.89 -2.60
N TYR A 382 0.89 3.34 -1.79
CA TYR A 382 2.29 2.90 -1.93
C TYR A 382 2.46 1.42 -1.55
N LEU A 383 1.75 0.95 -0.51
CA LEU A 383 1.75 -0.46 -0.15
C LEU A 383 1.17 -1.34 -1.28
N LEU A 384 0.22 -0.80 -2.06
CA LEU A 384 -0.33 -1.48 -3.23
C LEU A 384 0.58 -1.41 -4.47
N GLY A 385 1.75 -0.76 -4.36
CA GLY A 385 2.69 -0.58 -5.46
C GLY A 385 2.32 0.54 -6.44
N ILE A 386 1.42 1.44 -6.05
CA ILE A 386 1.03 2.60 -6.85
C ILE A 386 2.01 3.74 -6.51
N PRO A 387 2.89 4.14 -7.45
CA PRO A 387 3.90 5.14 -7.17
C PRO A 387 3.30 6.56 -7.11
N ARG A 388 4.05 7.48 -6.53
CA ARG A 388 3.65 8.89 -6.35
C ARG A 388 3.15 9.54 -7.63
N GLU A 389 3.81 9.26 -8.75
CA GLU A 389 3.54 9.84 -10.06
C GLU A 389 2.18 9.41 -10.63
N ALA A 390 1.65 8.28 -10.19
CA ALA A 390 0.34 7.77 -10.60
C ALA A 390 -0.81 8.35 -9.77
N ILE A 391 -0.51 9.04 -8.67
CA ILE A 391 -1.51 9.64 -7.78
C ILE A 391 -1.81 11.05 -8.26
N ASP A 392 -3.10 11.37 -8.42
CA ASP A 392 -3.53 12.70 -8.80
C ASP A 392 -3.59 13.62 -7.57
N PHE A 393 -2.71 14.62 -7.52
CA PHE A 393 -2.62 15.57 -6.42
C PHE A 393 -3.44 16.84 -6.63
N ASP A 394 -4.08 17.02 -7.77
CA ASP A 394 -4.97 18.16 -8.04
C ASP A 394 -6.28 18.08 -7.21
N LEU A 395 -6.42 17.04 -6.42
CA LEU A 395 -7.60 16.73 -5.58
C LEU A 395 -7.39 17.09 -4.09
N ARG A 396 -6.33 17.83 -3.76
CA ARG A 396 -6.05 18.26 -2.38
C ARG A 396 -6.88 19.48 -1.98
#